data_7c979d69c1c9cb977f436920baa0bd5b
#
_entry.id   7c979d69c1c9cb977f436920baa0bd5b
#
_cell.length_a   1.000
_cell.length_b   1.000
_cell.length_c   1.000
_cell.angle_alpha   90.00
_cell.angle_beta   90.00
_cell.angle_gamma   90.00
#
_symmetry.space_group_name_H-M   'P 1'
#
loop_
_entity.id
_entity.type
_entity.pdbx_description
1 polymer ?
#
loop_
_entity_poly.entity_id
_entity_poly.type
_entity_poly.pdbx_seq_one_letter_code
_entity_poly.pdbx_strand_id
1 'polypeptide(L)'
;MAKENLSQQDQHKIQDVVIKESLSRIKHKILVMSGKGGVGKSSVAAYLSVALAKRGYRVGLMDVDLHGPSIPRMLGLKGNMGQNAANGKALPVNYLPNMEVISIEPLLGDNKDAATIWRGPLKIGVIRQFISDIEWNDLDYMVIDSPPGTGDEPLTVAQTIPDALALIVTTPQEVSLADVRKSINFCRQVNMEILGIVENMSGLTCPHCGKIIELFKTHGGMLTAKKEGLTFLGTLPLEPRIVMDSDVGDVGFLDDGELPIAQEFNKMVDKIVQLNKNRAKAIPKAPTELPVIKKGADDAKILVVPVSDGKLSAHFGHCDHFAFIETQNGKIVKTEMRNPPAHEPGVLPQWLYEQGANVAIVGGMGETAQQLLRGNGIEVIMGAPMDSPESLANQYLTNNLISGENSCDH
;
A
#
# COMPACT_ATOMS: atom_id res chain seq x y z
N MET A 1 5.94 -24.88 -31.27
CA MET A 1 5.22 -24.98 -30.00
C MET A 1 4.29 -23.80 -29.90
N ALA A 2 2.98 -24.04 -29.89
CA ALA A 2 1.97 -22.99 -29.86
C ALA A 2 2.07 -22.25 -28.52
N LYS A 3 2.25 -20.93 -28.55
CA LYS A 3 2.00 -20.08 -27.39
C LYS A 3 0.48 -20.10 -27.17
N GLU A 4 0.02 -20.78 -26.14
CA GLU A 4 -1.34 -20.66 -25.66
C GLU A 4 -1.58 -19.16 -25.39
N ASN A 5 -2.55 -18.59 -26.12
CA ASN A 5 -3.01 -17.23 -25.88
C ASN A 5 -3.83 -17.25 -24.57
N LEU A 6 -3.15 -16.99 -23.45
CA LEU A 6 -3.82 -16.74 -22.17
C LEU A 6 -4.85 -15.62 -22.34
N SER A 7 -6.03 -15.79 -21.74
CA SER A 7 -7.03 -14.72 -21.75
C SER A 7 -6.49 -13.47 -21.04
N GLN A 8 -7.02 -12.28 -21.38
CA GLN A 8 -6.62 -11.04 -20.70
C GLN A 8 -6.83 -11.14 -19.17
N GLN A 9 -7.86 -11.83 -18.73
CA GLN A 9 -8.14 -12.06 -17.30
C GLN A 9 -7.06 -12.92 -16.64
N ASP A 10 -6.57 -13.96 -17.30
CA ASP A 10 -5.50 -14.82 -16.77
C ASP A 10 -4.16 -14.06 -16.69
N GLN A 11 -3.88 -13.19 -17.68
CA GLN A 11 -2.70 -12.33 -17.67
C GLN A 11 -2.74 -11.35 -16.48
N HIS A 12 -3.90 -10.75 -16.17
CA HIS A 12 -4.06 -9.88 -15.01
C HIS A 12 -3.88 -10.64 -13.69
N LYS A 13 -4.45 -11.84 -13.55
CA LYS A 13 -4.28 -12.68 -12.35
C LYS A 13 -2.81 -13.04 -12.10
N ILE A 14 -2.09 -13.42 -13.16
CA ILE A 14 -0.65 -13.71 -13.07
C ILE A 14 0.12 -12.47 -12.64
N GLN A 15 -0.17 -11.31 -13.23
CA GLN A 15 0.47 -10.06 -12.85
C GLN A 15 0.19 -9.69 -11.38
N ASP A 16 -1.03 -9.91 -10.87
CA ASP A 16 -1.37 -9.67 -9.46
C ASP A 16 -0.54 -10.53 -8.51
N VAL A 17 -0.28 -11.79 -8.85
CA VAL A 17 0.59 -12.67 -8.06
C VAL A 17 2.02 -12.14 -8.04
N VAL A 18 2.56 -11.76 -9.21
CA VAL A 18 3.91 -11.21 -9.32
C VAL A 18 4.05 -9.89 -8.55
N ILE A 19 3.04 -9.01 -8.63
CA ILE A 19 2.98 -7.76 -7.86
C ILE A 19 3.03 -8.05 -6.35
N LYS A 20 2.22 -8.98 -5.86
CA LYS A 20 2.20 -9.36 -4.44
C LYS A 20 3.57 -9.90 -3.99
N GLU A 21 4.21 -10.73 -4.80
CA GLU A 21 5.54 -11.26 -4.52
C GLU A 21 6.59 -10.14 -4.46
N SER A 22 6.61 -9.24 -5.45
CA SER A 22 7.53 -8.08 -5.47
C SER A 22 7.32 -7.18 -4.24
N LEU A 23 6.06 -6.88 -3.90
CA LEU A 23 5.73 -6.02 -2.75
C LEU A 23 6.07 -6.69 -1.39
N SER A 24 6.03 -8.01 -1.29
CA SER A 24 6.38 -8.74 -0.06
C SER A 24 7.85 -8.56 0.35
N ARG A 25 8.73 -8.24 -0.61
CA ARG A 25 10.15 -7.98 -0.42
C ARG A 25 10.45 -6.55 0.03
N ILE A 26 9.44 -5.70 0.13
CA ILE A 26 9.55 -4.28 0.48
C ILE A 26 8.89 -4.05 1.84
N LYS A 27 9.67 -3.58 2.83
CA LYS A 27 9.16 -3.45 4.21
C LYS A 27 8.23 -2.26 4.40
N HIS A 28 8.61 -1.09 3.88
CA HIS A 28 7.86 0.16 4.05
C HIS A 28 7.64 0.84 2.70
N LYS A 29 6.41 1.18 2.37
CA LYS A 29 6.03 1.84 1.11
C LYS A 29 5.45 3.21 1.45
N ILE A 30 6.01 4.27 0.88
CA ILE A 30 5.63 5.66 1.14
C ILE A 30 5.23 6.32 -0.17
N LEU A 31 3.94 6.65 -0.31
CA LEU A 31 3.42 7.44 -1.42
C LEU A 31 3.55 8.92 -1.08
N VAL A 32 4.43 9.62 -1.77
CA VAL A 32 4.56 11.08 -1.66
C VAL A 32 3.57 11.73 -2.60
N MET A 33 2.64 12.50 -2.04
CA MET A 33 1.56 13.12 -2.79
C MET A 33 1.34 14.58 -2.38
N SER A 34 0.65 15.32 -3.23
CA SER A 34 0.30 16.71 -2.96
C SER A 34 -1.04 17.09 -3.59
N GLY A 35 -1.74 18.05 -3.05
CA GLY A 35 -3.01 18.52 -3.58
C GLY A 35 -2.88 19.32 -4.88
N LYS A 36 -1.71 19.96 -5.13
CA LYS A 36 -1.42 20.75 -6.34
C LYS A 36 0.03 20.61 -6.77
N GLY A 37 0.34 21.01 -8.01
CA GLY A 37 1.69 21.09 -8.55
C GLY A 37 2.53 22.23 -7.92
N GLY A 38 3.86 22.11 -8.02
CA GLY A 38 4.80 23.17 -7.62
C GLY A 38 5.03 23.30 -6.11
N VAL A 39 4.61 22.32 -5.29
CA VAL A 39 4.87 22.35 -3.84
C VAL A 39 6.18 21.67 -3.43
N GLY A 40 6.95 21.16 -4.40
CA GLY A 40 8.21 20.44 -4.15
C GLY A 40 8.03 18.98 -3.74
N LYS A 41 6.95 18.34 -4.16
CA LYS A 41 6.64 16.94 -3.90
C LYS A 41 7.78 16.01 -4.32
N SER A 42 8.22 16.09 -5.59
CA SER A 42 9.28 15.27 -6.17
C SER A 42 10.63 15.52 -5.49
N SER A 43 10.92 16.77 -5.08
CA SER A 43 12.11 17.10 -4.29
C SER A 43 12.08 16.38 -2.94
N VAL A 44 10.94 16.40 -2.26
CA VAL A 44 10.78 15.68 -0.99
C VAL A 44 10.93 14.17 -1.20
N ALA A 45 10.36 13.60 -2.26
CA ALA A 45 10.48 12.17 -2.58
C ALA A 45 11.94 11.76 -2.87
N ALA A 46 12.62 12.50 -3.74
CA ALA A 46 14.02 12.25 -4.10
C ALA A 46 14.94 12.34 -2.88
N TYR A 47 14.87 13.44 -2.15
CA TYR A 47 15.75 13.69 -1.01
C TYR A 47 15.45 12.79 0.18
N LEU A 48 14.18 12.42 0.40
CA LEU A 48 13.82 11.39 1.39
C LEU A 48 14.49 10.07 1.06
N SER A 49 14.45 9.65 -0.20
CA SER A 49 15.09 8.41 -0.67
C SER A 49 16.60 8.44 -0.46
N VAL A 50 17.26 9.53 -0.85
CA VAL A 50 18.71 9.71 -0.65
C VAL A 50 19.06 9.73 0.84
N ALA A 51 18.31 10.46 1.66
CA ALA A 51 18.56 10.56 3.09
C ALA A 51 18.36 9.21 3.81
N LEU A 52 17.41 8.39 3.39
CA LEU A 52 17.22 7.03 3.89
C LEU A 52 18.40 6.12 3.46
N ALA A 53 18.82 6.21 2.19
CA ALA A 53 19.96 5.44 1.69
C ALA A 53 21.27 5.81 2.41
N LYS A 54 21.52 7.09 2.65
CA LYS A 54 22.67 7.57 3.47
C LYS A 54 22.64 7.05 4.91
N ARG A 55 21.46 6.71 5.45
CA ARG A 55 21.32 6.04 6.76
C ARG A 55 21.52 4.52 6.71
N GLY A 56 21.90 3.98 5.54
CA GLY A 56 22.18 2.56 5.34
C GLY A 56 20.95 1.70 5.01
N TYR A 57 19.76 2.29 4.81
CA TYR A 57 18.57 1.56 4.34
C TYR A 57 18.70 1.24 2.85
N ARG A 58 18.15 0.10 2.42
CA ARG A 58 17.97 -0.25 1.01
C ARG A 58 16.70 0.43 0.52
N VAL A 59 16.82 1.28 -0.50
CA VAL A 59 15.75 2.18 -0.93
C VAL A 59 15.46 2.01 -2.41
N GLY A 60 14.17 1.87 -2.75
CA GLY A 60 13.65 2.02 -4.10
C GLY A 60 12.94 3.38 -4.23
N LEU A 61 13.22 4.10 -5.30
CA LEU A 61 12.49 5.31 -5.67
C LEU A 61 11.76 5.07 -7.00
N MET A 62 10.43 5.14 -6.95
CA MET A 62 9.57 4.92 -8.11
C MET A 62 8.87 6.23 -8.50
N ASP A 63 9.21 6.77 -9.67
CA ASP A 63 8.60 7.97 -10.23
C ASP A 63 7.42 7.58 -11.11
N VAL A 64 6.21 7.83 -10.64
CA VAL A 64 4.96 7.60 -11.39
C VAL A 64 4.31 8.88 -11.91
N ASP A 65 5.01 10.02 -11.85
CA ASP A 65 4.60 11.23 -12.56
C ASP A 65 4.95 11.13 -14.05
N LEU A 66 4.11 10.38 -14.77
CA LEU A 66 4.33 10.05 -16.18
C LEU A 66 4.25 11.26 -17.11
N HIS A 67 3.73 12.40 -16.65
CA HIS A 67 3.60 13.63 -17.44
C HIS A 67 4.79 14.56 -17.31
N GLY A 68 5.41 14.57 -16.14
CA GLY A 68 6.52 15.48 -15.85
C GLY A 68 7.56 14.81 -14.97
N PRO A 69 8.17 13.69 -15.42
CA PRO A 69 9.16 12.99 -14.64
C PRO A 69 10.33 13.94 -14.34
N SER A 70 10.56 14.22 -13.07
CA SER A 70 11.59 15.17 -12.63
C SER A 70 12.74 14.49 -11.86
N ILE A 71 12.49 13.31 -11.32
CA ILE A 71 13.44 12.55 -10.50
C ILE A 71 14.78 12.30 -11.22
N PRO A 72 14.81 11.85 -12.51
CA PRO A 72 16.08 11.59 -13.18
C PRO A 72 16.96 12.84 -13.30
N ARG A 73 16.36 13.99 -13.59
CA ARG A 73 17.08 15.28 -13.70
C ARG A 73 17.59 15.74 -12.36
N MET A 74 16.75 15.69 -11.32
CA MET A 74 17.09 16.12 -9.95
C MET A 74 18.21 15.30 -9.32
N LEU A 75 18.34 14.03 -9.69
CA LEU A 75 19.40 13.13 -9.22
C LEU A 75 20.59 13.06 -10.20
N GLY A 76 20.53 13.76 -11.32
CA GLY A 76 21.58 13.68 -12.36
C GLY A 76 21.79 12.25 -12.85
N LEU A 77 20.73 11.45 -12.96
CA LEU A 77 20.83 10.05 -13.37
C LEU A 77 21.39 9.94 -14.77
N LYS A 78 22.46 9.16 -14.89
CA LYS A 78 23.12 8.84 -16.17
C LYS A 78 22.97 7.35 -16.43
N GLY A 79 22.57 6.99 -17.65
CA GLY A 79 22.47 5.61 -18.07
C GLY A 79 21.04 5.20 -18.45
N ASN A 80 20.98 4.08 -19.15
CA ASN A 80 19.74 3.43 -19.54
C ASN A 80 19.43 2.29 -18.57
N MET A 81 18.17 1.92 -18.50
CA MET A 81 17.74 0.72 -17.77
C MET A 81 18.39 -0.52 -18.40
N GLY A 82 18.95 -1.37 -17.56
CA GLY A 82 19.42 -2.69 -17.97
C GLY A 82 18.29 -3.70 -18.08
N GLN A 83 18.62 -4.89 -18.56
CA GLN A 83 17.72 -6.03 -18.54
C GLN A 83 18.45 -7.25 -18.01
N ASN A 84 17.82 -7.99 -17.09
CA ASN A 84 18.36 -9.24 -16.60
C ASN A 84 18.22 -10.32 -17.69
N ALA A 85 19.37 -10.84 -18.15
CA ALA A 85 19.43 -11.85 -19.20
C ALA A 85 18.76 -13.19 -18.82
N ALA A 86 18.65 -13.50 -17.52
CA ALA A 86 18.10 -14.77 -17.05
C ALA A 86 16.56 -14.81 -17.03
N ASN A 87 15.91 -13.71 -16.67
CA ASN A 87 14.44 -13.66 -16.49
C ASN A 87 13.75 -12.61 -17.35
N GLY A 88 14.49 -11.79 -18.08
CA GLY A 88 13.97 -10.74 -18.95
C GLY A 88 13.40 -9.52 -18.23
N LYS A 89 13.46 -9.46 -16.88
CA LYS A 89 13.01 -8.29 -16.13
C LYS A 89 13.93 -7.10 -16.35
N ALA A 90 13.37 -5.91 -16.34
CA ALA A 90 14.16 -4.69 -16.40
C ALA A 90 14.84 -4.44 -15.05
N LEU A 91 16.06 -3.92 -15.11
CA LEU A 91 16.83 -3.56 -13.93
C LEU A 91 16.64 -2.07 -13.63
N PRO A 92 16.38 -1.68 -12.38
CA PRO A 92 16.34 -0.27 -12.01
C PRO A 92 17.71 0.37 -12.17
N VAL A 93 17.74 1.70 -12.26
CA VAL A 93 19.00 2.45 -12.29
C VAL A 93 19.54 2.57 -10.85
N ASN A 94 20.76 2.10 -10.62
CA ASN A 94 21.43 2.27 -9.33
C ASN A 94 21.97 3.70 -9.21
N TYR A 95 21.43 4.48 -8.28
CA TYR A 95 21.92 5.83 -7.96
C TYR A 95 23.00 5.80 -6.88
N LEU A 96 22.78 5.05 -5.81
CA LEU A 96 23.75 4.72 -4.77
C LEU A 96 23.88 3.19 -4.66
N PRO A 97 24.89 2.65 -3.99
CA PRO A 97 25.04 1.19 -3.85
C PRO A 97 23.84 0.49 -3.23
N ASN A 98 23.02 1.23 -2.47
CA ASN A 98 21.80 0.76 -1.79
C ASN A 98 20.54 1.56 -2.17
N MET A 99 20.57 2.26 -3.32
CA MET A 99 19.41 3.01 -3.81
C MET A 99 19.16 2.74 -5.30
N GLU A 100 17.97 2.24 -5.58
CA GLU A 100 17.47 1.90 -6.90
C GLU A 100 16.41 2.90 -7.33
N VAL A 101 16.43 3.32 -8.60
CA VAL A 101 15.49 4.32 -9.13
C VAL A 101 14.87 3.82 -10.42
N ILE A 102 13.55 3.99 -10.54
CA ILE A 102 12.79 3.79 -11.76
C ILE A 102 11.99 5.04 -12.11
N SER A 103 12.01 5.43 -13.37
CA SER A 103 11.17 6.47 -13.96
C SER A 103 10.90 6.14 -15.41
N ILE A 104 9.88 6.75 -15.99
CA ILE A 104 9.56 6.58 -17.42
C ILE A 104 10.59 7.29 -18.34
N GLU A 105 11.25 8.35 -17.87
CA GLU A 105 12.14 9.16 -18.69
C GLU A 105 13.28 8.34 -19.37
N PRO A 106 13.99 7.44 -18.65
CA PRO A 106 15.00 6.57 -19.27
C PRO A 106 14.46 5.63 -20.36
N LEU A 107 13.16 5.32 -20.33
CA LEU A 107 12.50 4.47 -21.33
C LEU A 107 12.14 5.23 -22.62
N LEU A 108 12.09 6.57 -22.57
CA LEU A 108 11.77 7.42 -23.73
C LEU A 108 12.99 7.61 -24.67
N GLY A 109 14.19 7.18 -24.26
CA GLY A 109 15.42 7.29 -25.04
C GLY A 109 15.75 8.74 -25.39
N ASP A 110 16.07 8.99 -26.67
CA ASP A 110 16.42 10.33 -27.17
C ASP A 110 15.22 11.29 -27.29
N ASN A 111 14.00 10.80 -27.13
CA ASN A 111 12.76 11.58 -27.22
C ASN A 111 12.29 12.14 -25.85
N LYS A 112 13.20 12.49 -24.97
CA LYS A 112 12.91 12.95 -23.59
C LYS A 112 11.98 14.18 -23.52
N ASP A 113 12.00 15.02 -24.55
CA ASP A 113 11.16 16.23 -24.63
C ASP A 113 9.87 16.01 -25.43
N ALA A 114 9.60 14.78 -25.88
CA ALA A 114 8.37 14.48 -26.60
C ALA A 114 7.17 14.47 -25.64
N ALA A 115 6.15 15.26 -25.96
CA ALA A 115 4.88 15.22 -25.24
C ALA A 115 4.18 13.87 -25.49
N THR A 116 4.31 12.95 -24.55
CA THR A 116 3.65 11.65 -24.61
C THR A 116 2.28 11.74 -23.97
N ILE A 117 1.22 11.49 -24.76
CA ILE A 117 -0.16 11.51 -24.27
C ILE A 117 -0.49 10.13 -23.68
N TRP A 118 -0.40 10.02 -22.37
CA TRP A 118 -0.81 8.81 -21.64
C TRP A 118 -2.31 8.85 -21.33
N ARG A 119 -3.06 7.89 -21.84
CA ARG A 119 -4.47 7.69 -21.46
C ARG A 119 -4.56 6.83 -20.18
N GLY A 120 -5.62 7.01 -19.37
CA GLY A 120 -5.79 6.36 -18.06
C GLY A 120 -5.41 4.85 -18.04
N PRO A 121 -5.95 4.00 -18.92
CA PRO A 121 -5.61 2.56 -18.92
C PRO A 121 -4.12 2.27 -19.13
N LEU A 122 -3.42 3.08 -19.95
CA LEU A 122 -1.98 2.94 -20.18
C LEU A 122 -1.18 3.31 -18.93
N LYS A 123 -1.58 4.38 -18.21
CA LYS A 123 -0.93 4.80 -16.97
C LYS A 123 -1.01 3.72 -15.90
N ILE A 124 -2.20 3.14 -15.72
CA ILE A 124 -2.43 2.02 -14.81
C ILE A 124 -1.51 0.86 -15.16
N GLY A 125 -1.41 0.52 -16.45
CA GLY A 125 -0.54 -0.54 -16.95
C GLY A 125 0.93 -0.29 -16.60
N VAL A 126 1.44 0.92 -16.84
CA VAL A 126 2.85 1.28 -16.55
C VAL A 126 3.17 1.20 -15.07
N ILE A 127 2.30 1.73 -14.19
CA ILE A 127 2.51 1.66 -12.73
C ILE A 127 2.58 0.20 -12.28
N ARG A 128 1.68 -0.64 -12.77
CA ARG A 128 1.69 -2.06 -12.45
C ARG A 128 2.94 -2.77 -12.97
N GLN A 129 3.40 -2.43 -14.20
CA GLN A 129 4.65 -2.93 -14.77
C GLN A 129 5.88 -2.50 -13.97
N PHE A 130 5.92 -1.27 -13.44
CA PHE A 130 7.01 -0.83 -12.55
C PHE A 130 7.13 -1.67 -11.28
N ILE A 131 6.07 -2.34 -10.87
CA ILE A 131 6.10 -3.24 -9.71
C ILE A 131 6.37 -4.69 -10.13
N SER A 132 5.76 -5.17 -11.25
CA SER A 132 5.85 -6.57 -11.67
C SER A 132 7.08 -6.89 -12.51
N ASP A 133 7.46 -5.99 -13.43
CA ASP A 133 8.43 -6.27 -14.49
C ASP A 133 9.83 -5.71 -14.17
N ILE A 134 9.94 -4.92 -13.10
CA ILE A 134 11.23 -4.46 -12.57
C ILE A 134 11.75 -5.48 -11.55
N GLU A 135 13.03 -5.77 -11.62
CA GLU A 135 13.71 -6.63 -10.65
C GLU A 135 14.20 -5.79 -9.46
N TRP A 136 13.28 -5.49 -8.55
CA TRP A 136 13.61 -4.85 -7.29
C TRP A 136 14.35 -5.82 -6.35
N ASN A 137 15.40 -5.34 -5.70
CA ASN A 137 16.01 -6.06 -4.60
C ASN A 137 15.10 -6.06 -3.35
N ASP A 138 15.52 -6.77 -2.28
CA ASP A 138 14.85 -6.63 -0.98
C ASP A 138 15.06 -5.22 -0.47
N LEU A 139 13.98 -4.45 -0.30
CA LEU A 139 14.04 -3.05 0.09
C LEU A 139 13.55 -2.84 1.52
N ASP A 140 14.21 -1.91 2.25
CA ASP A 140 13.70 -1.43 3.52
C ASP A 140 12.61 -0.37 3.30
N TYR A 141 12.78 0.47 2.26
CA TYR A 141 11.82 1.49 1.87
C TYR A 141 11.62 1.53 0.36
N MET A 142 10.37 1.72 -0.06
CA MET A 142 10.01 2.17 -1.40
C MET A 142 9.33 3.52 -1.28
N VAL A 143 9.90 4.54 -1.90
CA VAL A 143 9.32 5.88 -2.00
C VAL A 143 8.73 6.04 -3.39
N ILE A 144 7.47 6.46 -3.47
CA ILE A 144 6.72 6.58 -4.70
C ILE A 144 6.38 8.04 -4.91
N ASP A 145 6.91 8.65 -5.95
CA ASP A 145 6.59 10.03 -6.35
C ASP A 145 5.40 10.02 -7.31
N SER A 146 4.25 10.56 -6.88
CA SER A 146 3.02 10.60 -7.70
C SER A 146 2.85 11.95 -8.40
N PRO A 147 2.06 12.07 -9.46
CA PRO A 147 1.65 13.37 -9.97
C PRO A 147 0.84 14.15 -8.92
N PRO A 148 0.70 15.47 -9.10
CA PRO A 148 -0.10 16.29 -8.20
C PRO A 148 -1.60 15.97 -8.32
N GLY A 149 -2.32 16.10 -7.22
CA GLY A 149 -3.76 15.89 -7.15
C GLY A 149 -4.14 14.47 -6.73
N THR A 150 -5.38 14.09 -7.05
CA THR A 150 -6.04 12.83 -6.63
C THR A 150 -6.55 12.07 -7.87
N GLY A 151 -5.75 12.05 -8.93
CA GLY A 151 -6.08 11.41 -10.21
C GLY A 151 -5.87 9.90 -10.25
N ASP A 152 -5.76 9.38 -11.48
CA ASP A 152 -5.67 7.94 -11.73
C ASP A 152 -4.40 7.30 -11.14
N GLU A 153 -3.27 8.02 -11.15
CA GLU A 153 -1.98 7.48 -10.70
C GLU A 153 -1.97 7.23 -9.18
N PRO A 154 -2.28 8.21 -8.30
CA PRO A 154 -2.40 7.97 -6.87
C PRO A 154 -3.45 6.89 -6.54
N LEU A 155 -4.57 6.84 -7.29
CA LEU A 155 -5.60 5.82 -7.12
C LEU A 155 -5.05 4.43 -7.47
N THR A 156 -4.33 4.31 -8.58
CA THR A 156 -3.69 3.06 -9.00
C THR A 156 -2.69 2.57 -7.95
N VAL A 157 -1.86 3.48 -7.41
CA VAL A 157 -0.93 3.12 -6.34
C VAL A 157 -1.69 2.63 -5.10
N ALA A 158 -2.74 3.34 -4.67
CA ALA A 158 -3.56 2.95 -3.53
C ALA A 158 -4.19 1.54 -3.69
N GLN A 159 -4.66 1.23 -4.89
CA GLN A 159 -5.27 -0.07 -5.21
C GLN A 159 -4.25 -1.19 -5.36
N THR A 160 -3.06 -0.88 -5.89
CA THR A 160 -2.03 -1.88 -6.18
C THR A 160 -1.13 -2.15 -4.97
N ILE A 161 -0.91 -1.13 -4.12
CA ILE A 161 -0.06 -1.18 -2.93
C ILE A 161 -0.89 -0.76 -1.71
N PRO A 162 -1.78 -1.64 -1.21
CA PRO A 162 -2.75 -1.29 -0.17
C PRO A 162 -2.13 -0.95 1.19
N ASP A 163 -0.89 -1.34 1.44
CA ASP A 163 -0.11 -1.01 2.65
C ASP A 163 0.81 0.21 2.46
N ALA A 164 0.66 0.97 1.37
CA ALA A 164 1.37 2.23 1.20
C ALA A 164 0.85 3.30 2.16
N LEU A 165 1.78 4.09 2.70
CA LEU A 165 1.50 5.20 3.61
C LEU A 165 1.62 6.52 2.87
N ALA A 166 0.60 7.38 2.93
CA ALA A 166 0.62 8.68 2.28
C ALA A 166 1.45 9.71 3.07
N LEU A 167 2.47 10.27 2.43
CA LEU A 167 3.18 11.45 2.90
C LEU A 167 2.70 12.65 2.09
N ILE A 168 1.98 13.57 2.74
CA ILE A 168 1.36 14.71 2.06
C ILE A 168 2.28 15.92 2.15
N VAL A 169 2.69 16.46 0.99
CA VAL A 169 3.52 17.66 0.88
C VAL A 169 2.64 18.87 0.56
N THR A 170 2.83 19.95 1.29
CA THR A 170 2.12 21.23 1.08
C THR A 170 3.07 22.41 1.20
N THR A 171 2.57 23.59 0.85
CA THR A 171 3.19 24.89 1.20
C THR A 171 2.26 25.64 2.16
N PRO A 172 2.73 26.64 2.91
CA PRO A 172 1.90 27.32 3.91
C PRO A 172 0.77 28.19 3.34
N GLN A 173 0.66 28.31 2.02
CA GLN A 173 -0.37 29.12 1.36
C GLN A 173 -1.77 28.54 1.54
N GLU A 174 -2.78 29.38 1.81
CA GLU A 174 -4.18 28.97 1.99
C GLU A 174 -4.74 28.15 0.81
N VAL A 175 -4.39 28.53 -0.43
CA VAL A 175 -4.79 27.77 -1.63
C VAL A 175 -4.25 26.35 -1.59
N SER A 176 -3.01 26.14 -1.15
CA SER A 176 -2.41 24.81 -1.01
C SER A 176 -3.11 23.99 0.07
N LEU A 177 -3.49 24.63 1.18
CA LEU A 177 -4.17 23.95 2.29
C LEU A 177 -5.58 23.46 1.92
N ALA A 178 -6.28 24.19 1.02
CA ALA A 178 -7.55 23.71 0.49
C ALA A 178 -7.37 22.40 -0.30
N ASP A 179 -6.31 22.30 -1.11
CA ASP A 179 -6.03 21.11 -1.90
C ASP A 179 -5.46 19.96 -1.05
N VAL A 180 -4.73 20.25 0.03
CA VAL A 180 -4.32 19.25 1.03
C VAL A 180 -5.52 18.55 1.64
N ARG A 181 -6.60 19.27 1.96
CA ARG A 181 -7.81 18.64 2.49
C ARG A 181 -8.46 17.69 1.49
N LYS A 182 -8.36 17.97 0.18
CA LYS A 182 -8.80 17.02 -0.85
C LYS A 182 -7.93 15.75 -0.85
N SER A 183 -6.60 15.90 -0.73
CA SER A 183 -5.69 14.75 -0.61
C SER A 183 -5.96 13.91 0.64
N ILE A 184 -6.23 14.54 1.78
CA ILE A 184 -6.60 13.84 3.02
C ILE A 184 -7.90 13.06 2.82
N ASN A 185 -8.93 13.68 2.24
CA ASN A 185 -10.21 13.02 1.98
C ASN A 185 -10.06 11.87 0.97
N PHE A 186 -9.22 12.05 -0.06
CA PHE A 186 -8.89 10.97 -1.00
C PHE A 186 -8.28 9.77 -0.25
N CYS A 187 -7.26 9.98 0.57
CA CYS A 187 -6.64 8.90 1.35
C CYS A 187 -7.68 8.16 2.22
N ARG A 188 -8.59 8.90 2.86
CA ARG A 188 -9.69 8.32 3.65
C ARG A 188 -10.66 7.49 2.80
N GLN A 189 -11.03 7.97 1.60
CA GLN A 189 -11.93 7.26 0.69
C GLN A 189 -11.33 5.96 0.15
N VAL A 190 -10.03 5.92 -0.08
CA VAL A 190 -9.33 4.72 -0.58
C VAL A 190 -8.73 3.87 0.55
N ASN A 191 -9.05 4.16 1.82
CA ASN A 191 -8.52 3.51 3.01
C ASN A 191 -6.99 3.51 3.10
N MET A 192 -6.32 4.53 2.55
CA MET A 192 -4.88 4.69 2.64
C MET A 192 -4.52 5.43 3.93
N GLU A 193 -3.66 4.84 4.74
CA GLU A 193 -3.19 5.47 5.98
C GLU A 193 -2.26 6.64 5.68
N ILE A 194 -2.42 7.75 6.42
CA ILE A 194 -1.61 8.95 6.24
C ILE A 194 -0.46 8.92 7.25
N LEU A 195 0.77 8.83 6.75
CA LEU A 195 2.00 8.89 7.54
C LEU A 195 2.16 10.25 8.22
N GLY A 196 1.85 11.31 7.48
CA GLY A 196 1.85 12.67 8.00
C GLY A 196 1.91 13.74 6.91
N ILE A 197 1.98 15.00 7.38
CA ILE A 197 2.04 16.20 6.54
C ILE A 197 3.40 16.87 6.70
N VAL A 198 4.00 17.27 5.57
CA VAL A 198 5.22 18.09 5.49
C VAL A 198 4.85 19.46 4.92
N GLU A 199 5.26 20.52 5.58
CA GLU A 199 5.15 21.89 5.07
C GLU A 199 6.48 22.30 4.44
N ASN A 200 6.50 22.40 3.11
CA ASN A 200 7.66 22.79 2.33
C ASN A 200 7.61 24.27 1.96
N MET A 201 8.74 24.88 1.63
CA MET A 201 8.88 26.29 1.27
C MET A 201 8.36 27.25 2.38
N SER A 202 8.55 26.87 3.63
CA SER A 202 8.05 27.62 4.79
C SER A 202 9.12 28.54 5.33
N GLY A 203 9.10 29.79 4.83
CA GLY A 203 10.10 30.81 5.14
C GLY A 203 11.40 30.68 4.34
N LEU A 204 12.08 31.77 4.15
CA LEU A 204 13.39 31.89 3.52
C LEU A 204 14.37 32.46 4.55
N THR A 205 15.47 31.80 4.80
CA THR A 205 16.54 32.38 5.59
C THR A 205 17.29 33.40 4.74
N CYS A 206 17.31 34.65 5.19
CA CYS A 206 18.05 35.74 4.50
C CYS A 206 19.55 35.41 4.47
N PRO A 207 20.18 35.32 3.30
CA PRO A 207 21.62 34.97 3.21
C PRO A 207 22.56 36.06 3.76
N HIS A 208 22.05 37.30 3.98
CA HIS A 208 22.85 38.40 4.48
C HIS A 208 22.77 38.56 5.99
N CYS A 209 21.62 38.31 6.62
CA CYS A 209 21.45 38.61 8.04
C CYS A 209 20.86 37.46 8.86
N GLY A 210 20.58 36.30 8.25
CA GLY A 210 20.04 35.09 8.90
C GLY A 210 18.58 35.21 9.38
N LYS A 211 17.90 36.34 9.19
CA LYS A 211 16.49 36.52 9.57
C LYS A 211 15.60 35.71 8.62
N ILE A 212 14.55 35.10 9.18
CA ILE A 212 13.54 34.38 8.40
C ILE A 212 12.59 35.40 7.75
N ILE A 213 12.43 35.30 6.44
CA ILE A 213 11.48 36.07 5.63
C ILE A 213 10.28 35.15 5.35
N GLU A 214 9.11 35.53 5.82
CA GLU A 214 7.85 34.80 5.61
C GLU A 214 7.26 35.13 4.24
N LEU A 215 7.74 34.45 3.17
CA LEU A 215 7.27 34.69 1.81
C LEU A 215 5.82 34.28 1.59
N PHE A 216 5.37 33.22 2.26
CA PHE A 216 4.08 32.58 2.01
C PHE A 216 3.24 32.31 3.27
N LYS A 217 3.43 33.11 4.35
CA LYS A 217 2.99 32.72 5.69
C LYS A 217 3.77 31.54 6.24
N THR A 218 3.40 31.06 7.43
CA THR A 218 4.04 29.92 8.11
C THR A 218 2.98 29.11 8.85
N HIS A 219 3.27 27.84 9.16
CA HIS A 219 2.48 26.98 10.03
C HIS A 219 1.11 26.52 9.49
N GLY A 220 0.75 26.82 8.23
CA GLY A 220 -0.53 26.40 7.66
C GLY A 220 -0.69 24.87 7.61
N GLY A 221 0.38 24.16 7.22
CA GLY A 221 0.42 22.69 7.21
C GLY A 221 0.33 22.11 8.61
N MET A 222 1.01 22.70 9.59
CA MET A 222 0.94 22.29 10.99
C MET A 222 -0.48 22.46 11.58
N LEU A 223 -1.11 23.59 11.31
CA LEU A 223 -2.50 23.84 11.75
C LEU A 223 -3.48 22.87 11.09
N THR A 224 -3.29 22.57 9.81
CA THR A 224 -4.10 21.58 9.09
C THR A 224 -3.90 20.19 9.68
N ALA A 225 -2.67 19.76 9.92
CA ALA A 225 -2.39 18.49 10.56
C ALA A 225 -3.08 18.35 11.92
N LYS A 226 -2.97 19.39 12.76
CA LYS A 226 -3.63 19.43 14.07
C LYS A 226 -5.15 19.35 13.96
N LYS A 227 -5.76 20.09 13.02
CA LYS A 227 -7.21 20.10 12.80
C LYS A 227 -7.73 18.75 12.33
N GLU A 228 -6.98 18.06 11.47
CA GLU A 228 -7.34 16.77 10.88
C GLU A 228 -6.92 15.57 11.75
N GLY A 229 -6.28 15.81 12.91
CA GLY A 229 -5.79 14.75 13.80
C GLY A 229 -4.62 13.93 13.23
N LEU A 230 -3.81 14.55 12.33
CA LEU A 230 -2.73 13.89 11.62
C LEU A 230 -1.36 14.28 12.21
N THR A 231 -0.37 13.44 11.95
CA THR A 231 1.01 13.72 12.33
C THR A 231 1.57 14.86 11.47
N PHE A 232 2.10 15.90 12.10
CA PHE A 232 2.93 16.89 11.43
C PHE A 232 4.39 16.45 11.46
N LEU A 233 4.99 16.21 10.29
CA LEU A 233 6.34 15.66 10.17
C LEU A 233 7.42 16.71 10.31
N GLY A 234 7.21 17.90 9.75
CA GLY A 234 8.16 19.00 9.84
C GLY A 234 7.89 20.12 8.87
N THR A 235 8.69 21.18 9.03
CA THR A 235 8.69 22.37 8.19
C THR A 235 10.04 22.45 7.49
N LEU A 236 10.02 22.58 6.16
CA LEU A 236 11.22 22.70 5.34
C LEU A 236 11.30 24.15 4.83
N PRO A 237 12.37 24.89 5.13
CA PRO A 237 12.54 26.25 4.62
C PRO A 237 12.79 26.25 3.10
N LEU A 238 12.52 27.35 2.45
CA LEU A 238 12.95 27.59 1.09
C LEU A 238 14.47 27.86 1.09
N GLU A 239 15.20 27.08 0.29
CA GLU A 239 16.65 27.21 0.14
C GLU A 239 16.99 27.34 -1.35
N PRO A 240 17.39 28.53 -1.82
CA PRO A 240 17.71 28.76 -3.24
C PRO A 240 18.84 27.87 -3.76
N ARG A 241 19.78 27.49 -2.91
CA ARG A 241 20.92 26.63 -3.26
C ARG A 241 20.45 25.26 -3.76
N ILE A 242 19.41 24.70 -3.13
CA ILE A 242 18.85 23.40 -3.54
C ILE A 242 18.33 23.43 -4.98
N VAL A 243 17.77 24.56 -5.42
CA VAL A 243 17.28 24.68 -6.81
C VAL A 243 18.45 24.59 -7.78
N MET A 244 19.52 25.31 -7.50
CA MET A 244 20.75 25.29 -8.35
C MET A 244 21.43 23.91 -8.32
N ASP A 245 21.52 23.29 -7.15
CA ASP A 245 22.13 21.99 -6.95
C ASP A 245 21.31 20.89 -7.68
N SER A 246 19.99 20.94 -7.61
CA SER A 246 19.11 19.97 -8.31
C SER A 246 19.17 20.09 -9.84
N ASP A 247 19.44 21.28 -10.39
CA ASP A 247 19.60 21.47 -11.84
C ASP A 247 20.85 20.73 -12.39
N VAL A 248 21.85 20.51 -11.54
CA VAL A 248 23.06 19.76 -11.88
C VAL A 248 23.09 18.34 -11.30
N GLY A 249 22.01 17.94 -10.62
CA GLY A 249 21.86 16.61 -10.02
C GLY A 249 22.70 16.43 -8.73
N ASP A 250 23.03 17.53 -8.06
CA ASP A 250 23.75 17.49 -6.78
C ASP A 250 22.77 17.47 -5.59
N VAL A 251 22.95 16.52 -4.71
CA VAL A 251 22.18 16.36 -3.46
C VAL A 251 23.07 16.50 -2.22
N GLY A 252 24.25 17.09 -2.38
CA GLY A 252 25.28 17.27 -1.34
C GLY A 252 24.81 18.08 -0.16
N PHE A 253 23.79 18.94 -0.32
CA PHE A 253 23.23 19.73 0.77
C PHE A 253 22.74 18.88 1.95
N LEU A 254 22.35 17.62 1.74
CA LEU A 254 21.91 16.72 2.80
C LEU A 254 23.03 16.36 3.81
N ASP A 255 24.28 16.54 3.43
CA ASP A 255 25.46 16.31 4.29
C ASP A 255 25.92 17.59 4.98
N ASP A 256 25.39 18.75 4.60
CA ASP A 256 25.72 20.04 5.17
C ASP A 256 24.98 20.24 6.49
N GLY A 257 25.58 19.77 7.58
CA GLY A 257 25.00 19.85 8.93
C GLY A 257 24.78 21.29 9.45
N GLU A 258 25.32 22.31 8.80
CA GLU A 258 25.11 23.71 9.16
C GLU A 258 23.94 24.33 8.41
N LEU A 259 23.53 23.74 7.29
CA LEU A 259 22.44 24.25 6.48
C LEU A 259 21.07 23.99 7.14
N PRO A 260 20.26 25.03 7.42
CA PRO A 260 18.99 24.87 8.15
C PRO A 260 18.04 23.86 7.52
N ILE A 261 17.93 23.84 6.20
CA ILE A 261 17.06 22.87 5.53
C ILE A 261 17.55 21.44 5.71
N ALA A 262 18.87 21.18 5.69
CA ALA A 262 19.41 19.85 5.92
C ALA A 262 19.10 19.36 7.34
N GLN A 263 19.19 20.23 8.34
CA GLN A 263 18.85 19.92 9.73
C GLN A 263 17.36 19.55 9.86
N GLU A 264 16.46 20.37 9.32
CA GLU A 264 15.01 20.13 9.39
C GLU A 264 14.62 18.89 8.59
N PHE A 265 15.25 18.68 7.42
CA PHE A 265 15.04 17.52 6.61
C PHE A 265 15.46 16.23 7.35
N ASN A 266 16.63 16.24 7.98
CA ASN A 266 17.11 15.12 8.77
C ASN A 266 16.18 14.80 9.96
N LYS A 267 15.68 15.81 10.67
CA LYS A 267 14.69 15.64 11.76
C LYS A 267 13.39 14.98 11.23
N MET A 268 12.92 15.44 10.06
CA MET A 268 11.74 14.85 9.41
C MET A 268 11.97 13.36 9.08
N VAL A 269 13.12 13.02 8.48
CA VAL A 269 13.47 11.64 8.13
C VAL A 269 13.56 10.76 9.39
N ASP A 270 14.20 11.25 10.46
CA ASP A 270 14.30 10.52 11.73
C ASP A 270 12.91 10.24 12.32
N LYS A 271 11.99 11.20 12.23
CA LYS A 271 10.60 11.04 12.66
C LYS A 271 9.86 10.00 11.82
N ILE A 272 10.04 10.00 10.50
CA ILE A 272 9.47 8.98 9.59
C ILE A 272 10.00 7.59 9.96
N VAL A 273 11.30 7.44 10.15
CA VAL A 273 11.93 6.17 10.55
C VAL A 273 11.38 5.69 11.89
N GLN A 274 11.24 6.60 12.87
CA GLN A 274 10.70 6.25 14.20
C GLN A 274 9.23 5.80 14.12
N LEU A 275 8.40 6.49 13.33
CA LEU A 275 7.00 6.12 13.13
C LEU A 275 6.90 4.71 12.52
N ASN A 276 7.68 4.41 11.48
CA ASN A 276 7.68 3.09 10.85
C ASN A 276 8.20 1.99 11.79
N LYS A 277 9.23 2.26 12.60
CA LYS A 277 9.70 1.31 13.64
C LYS A 277 8.63 1.04 14.70
N ASN A 278 7.88 2.05 15.11
CA ASN A 278 6.80 1.88 16.09
C ASN A 278 5.64 1.08 15.50
N ARG A 279 5.28 1.29 14.24
CA ARG A 279 4.27 0.50 13.51
C ARG A 279 4.69 -0.96 13.39
N ALA A 280 5.93 -1.23 13.00
CA ALA A 280 6.46 -2.59 12.94
C ALA A 280 6.44 -3.32 14.29
N LYS A 281 6.49 -2.57 15.41
CA LYS A 281 6.35 -3.13 16.77
C LYS A 281 4.88 -3.29 17.18
N ALA A 282 3.99 -2.42 16.68
CA ALA A 282 2.56 -2.43 17.00
C ALA A 282 1.79 -3.48 16.18
N ILE A 283 2.30 -3.84 14.99
CA ILE A 283 1.83 -5.03 14.27
C ILE A 283 2.37 -6.21 15.09
N PRO A 284 1.51 -7.03 15.74
CA PRO A 284 1.99 -8.25 16.37
C PRO A 284 2.80 -8.97 15.30
N LYS A 285 4.07 -9.27 15.57
CA LYS A 285 4.83 -10.15 14.67
C LYS A 285 3.92 -11.33 14.40
N ALA A 286 3.44 -11.46 13.18
CA ALA A 286 2.88 -12.72 12.72
C ALA A 286 3.91 -13.75 13.18
N PRO A 287 3.53 -14.77 13.99
CA PRO A 287 4.50 -15.69 14.54
C PRO A 287 5.32 -16.22 13.37
N THR A 288 6.63 -15.99 13.42
CA THR A 288 7.61 -16.41 12.38
C THR A 288 7.79 -17.92 12.37
N GLU A 289 7.05 -18.58 13.20
CA GLU A 289 6.70 -19.97 13.14
C GLU A 289 5.18 -20.01 13.03
N LEU A 290 4.67 -20.56 11.92
CA LEU A 290 3.37 -21.21 11.93
C LEU A 290 3.36 -21.96 13.26
N PRO A 291 2.41 -21.72 14.18
CA PRO A 291 2.34 -22.54 15.34
C PRO A 291 2.26 -23.96 14.77
N VAL A 292 3.35 -24.71 14.96
CA VAL A 292 3.26 -26.16 14.89
C VAL A 292 2.19 -26.44 15.93
N ILE A 293 0.97 -26.73 15.45
CA ILE A 293 -0.13 -27.15 16.28
C ILE A 293 0.43 -28.40 16.95
N LYS A 294 0.98 -28.19 18.15
CA LYS A 294 1.19 -29.30 19.07
C LYS A 294 -0.22 -29.86 19.26
N LYS A 295 -0.49 -30.98 18.62
CA LYS A 295 -1.61 -31.86 18.95
C LYS A 295 -1.51 -32.13 20.47
N GLY A 296 -2.24 -31.29 21.22
CA GLY A 296 -2.31 -31.33 22.66
C GLY A 296 -3.67 -30.79 23.06
N ALA A 297 -4.63 -31.70 23.21
CA ALA A 297 -5.80 -31.69 24.09
C ALA A 297 -6.45 -30.31 24.35
N ASP A 298 -7.18 -29.78 23.35
CA ASP A 298 -8.50 -29.15 23.47
C ASP A 298 -9.00 -28.86 22.04
N ASP A 299 -9.70 -29.85 21.43
CA ASP A 299 -10.26 -29.74 20.07
C ASP A 299 -11.59 -28.97 20.09
N ALA A 300 -11.65 -27.82 20.76
CA ALA A 300 -12.81 -26.95 20.72
C ALA A 300 -12.72 -26.05 19.48
N LYS A 301 -13.64 -26.20 18.52
CA LYS A 301 -13.78 -25.35 17.35
C LYS A 301 -15.19 -24.82 17.24
N ILE A 302 -15.34 -23.61 16.68
CA ILE A 302 -16.63 -23.06 16.30
C ILE A 302 -16.74 -23.08 14.76
N LEU A 303 -17.62 -23.94 14.27
CA LEU A 303 -17.97 -24.01 12.86
C LEU A 303 -19.15 -23.06 12.59
N VAL A 304 -19.12 -22.36 11.46
CA VAL A 304 -20.21 -21.46 11.06
C VAL A 304 -20.76 -21.87 9.70
N VAL A 305 -22.09 -21.88 9.60
CA VAL A 305 -22.83 -22.26 8.39
C VAL A 305 -23.88 -21.21 8.11
N PRO A 306 -23.90 -20.55 6.93
CA PRO A 306 -25.00 -19.65 6.52
C PRO A 306 -26.25 -20.48 6.22
N VAL A 307 -27.40 -20.08 6.79
CA VAL A 307 -28.66 -20.87 6.75
C VAL A 307 -29.77 -20.05 6.14
N SER A 308 -30.50 -20.67 5.22
CA SER A 308 -31.81 -20.23 4.72
C SER A 308 -32.74 -21.43 4.66
N ASP A 309 -33.98 -21.27 5.12
CA ASP A 309 -34.99 -22.35 5.20
C ASP A 309 -34.50 -23.62 5.94
N GLY A 310 -33.64 -23.43 6.99
CA GLY A 310 -33.13 -24.52 7.82
C GLY A 310 -31.98 -25.35 7.18
N LYS A 311 -31.50 -24.98 6.00
CA LYS A 311 -30.39 -25.61 5.27
C LYS A 311 -29.30 -24.64 4.93
N LEU A 312 -28.16 -25.16 4.47
CA LEU A 312 -27.08 -24.33 3.95
C LEU A 312 -27.60 -23.37 2.86
N SER A 313 -27.36 -22.09 3.02
CA SER A 313 -27.67 -21.08 2.00
C SER A 313 -26.69 -21.19 0.82
N ALA A 314 -27.23 -21.09 -0.40
CA ALA A 314 -26.41 -21.07 -1.62
C ALA A 314 -25.43 -19.87 -1.66
N HIS A 315 -25.82 -18.75 -1.04
CA HIS A 315 -25.04 -17.51 -1.02
C HIS A 315 -24.66 -17.09 0.40
N PHE A 316 -23.38 -16.89 0.63
CA PHE A 316 -22.83 -16.49 1.94
C PHE A 316 -23.41 -15.17 2.48
N GLY A 317 -23.63 -14.20 1.59
CA GLY A 317 -24.10 -12.85 1.98
C GLY A 317 -25.63 -12.69 2.04
N HIS A 318 -26.41 -13.68 1.63
CA HIS A 318 -27.88 -13.62 1.56
C HIS A 318 -28.48 -14.82 2.30
N CYS A 319 -28.22 -14.93 3.58
CA CYS A 319 -28.77 -15.95 4.45
C CYS A 319 -29.62 -15.31 5.55
N ASP A 320 -30.62 -16.06 6.06
CA ASP A 320 -31.48 -15.60 7.13
C ASP A 320 -30.77 -15.55 8.47
N HIS A 321 -29.93 -16.58 8.71
CA HIS A 321 -29.19 -16.76 9.96
C HIS A 321 -27.83 -17.40 9.69
N PHE A 322 -26.94 -17.33 10.68
CA PHE A 322 -25.74 -18.17 10.76
C PHE A 322 -25.89 -19.18 11.90
N ALA A 323 -25.67 -20.45 11.61
CA ALA A 323 -25.53 -21.48 12.62
C ALA A 323 -24.10 -21.48 13.16
N PHE A 324 -23.92 -21.23 14.44
CA PHE A 324 -22.67 -21.36 15.17
C PHE A 324 -22.69 -22.70 15.90
N ILE A 325 -21.78 -23.59 15.52
CA ILE A 325 -21.71 -24.97 16.02
C ILE A 325 -20.41 -25.12 16.79
N GLU A 326 -20.54 -25.14 18.10
CA GLU A 326 -19.43 -25.41 19.02
C GLU A 326 -19.15 -26.91 19.04
N THR A 327 -17.89 -27.27 18.81
CA THR A 327 -17.44 -28.66 18.82
C THR A 327 -16.33 -28.86 19.82
N GLN A 328 -16.30 -30.04 20.47
CA GLN A 328 -15.25 -30.43 21.40
C GLN A 328 -15.00 -31.94 21.27
N ASN A 329 -13.74 -32.34 21.17
CA ASN A 329 -13.34 -33.74 21.03
C ASN A 329 -14.04 -34.47 19.85
N GLY A 330 -14.21 -33.78 18.72
CA GLY A 330 -14.85 -34.32 17.53
C GLY A 330 -16.36 -34.51 17.63
N LYS A 331 -17.04 -33.88 18.59
CA LYS A 331 -18.49 -33.92 18.76
C LYS A 331 -19.08 -32.52 18.85
N ILE A 332 -20.30 -32.37 18.36
CA ILE A 332 -21.07 -31.13 18.51
C ILE A 332 -21.52 -31.03 19.97
N VAL A 333 -21.19 -29.88 20.60
CA VAL A 333 -21.56 -29.58 21.99
C VAL A 333 -22.76 -28.65 22.03
N LYS A 334 -22.81 -27.66 21.14
CA LYS A 334 -23.88 -26.65 21.10
C LYS A 334 -24.08 -26.17 19.66
N THR A 335 -25.32 -25.89 19.28
CA THR A 335 -25.69 -25.15 18.06
C THR A 335 -26.51 -23.93 18.44
N GLU A 336 -26.15 -22.77 17.92
CA GLU A 336 -26.83 -21.50 18.16
C GLU A 336 -27.04 -20.77 16.84
N MET A 337 -28.27 -20.31 16.58
CA MET A 337 -28.57 -19.47 15.43
C MET A 337 -28.39 -18.01 15.78
N ARG A 338 -27.65 -17.26 14.96
CA ARG A 338 -27.43 -15.82 15.14
C ARG A 338 -27.81 -15.05 13.87
N ASN A 339 -28.41 -13.89 14.08
CA ASN A 339 -28.75 -13.00 12.98
C ASN A 339 -27.48 -12.31 12.46
N PRO A 340 -27.25 -12.28 11.13
CA PRO A 340 -26.17 -11.50 10.57
C PRO A 340 -26.40 -9.99 10.77
N PRO A 341 -25.34 -9.18 10.84
CA PRO A 341 -25.44 -7.73 10.78
C PRO A 341 -25.97 -7.27 9.40
N ALA A 342 -26.35 -5.99 9.27
CA ALA A 342 -26.77 -5.42 8.00
C ALA A 342 -25.73 -5.68 6.91
N HIS A 343 -26.22 -6.00 5.71
CA HIS A 343 -25.36 -6.39 4.59
C HIS A 343 -24.57 -5.19 4.07
N GLU A 344 -23.30 -5.09 4.51
CA GLU A 344 -22.32 -4.16 3.98
C GLU A 344 -21.06 -4.93 3.59
N PRO A 345 -20.33 -4.50 2.53
CA PRO A 345 -19.10 -5.18 2.09
C PRO A 345 -18.05 -5.29 3.22
N GLY A 346 -17.59 -6.51 3.50
CA GLY A 346 -16.55 -6.77 4.52
C GLY A 346 -17.05 -6.91 5.96
N VAL A 347 -18.28 -6.54 6.29
CA VAL A 347 -18.81 -6.60 7.67
C VAL A 347 -19.02 -8.03 8.14
N LEU A 348 -19.55 -8.92 7.30
CA LEU A 348 -19.80 -10.32 7.66
C LEU A 348 -18.53 -11.10 8.04
N PRO A 349 -17.43 -11.06 7.25
CA PRO A 349 -16.18 -11.71 7.62
C PRO A 349 -15.61 -11.21 8.94
N GLN A 350 -15.67 -9.91 9.19
CA GLN A 350 -15.19 -9.29 10.42
C GLN A 350 -16.06 -9.72 11.62
N TRP A 351 -17.39 -9.70 11.45
CA TRP A 351 -18.34 -10.15 12.48
C TRP A 351 -18.13 -11.61 12.86
N LEU A 352 -17.93 -12.52 11.89
CA LEU A 352 -17.66 -13.93 12.16
C LEU A 352 -16.36 -14.12 12.95
N TYR A 353 -15.33 -13.35 12.64
CA TYR A 353 -14.08 -13.33 13.40
C TYR A 353 -14.28 -12.89 14.85
N GLU A 354 -15.02 -11.80 15.07
CA GLU A 354 -15.35 -11.28 16.41
C GLU A 354 -16.20 -12.25 17.23
N GLN A 355 -17.00 -13.09 16.55
CA GLN A 355 -17.78 -14.16 17.18
C GLN A 355 -16.95 -15.42 17.44
N GLY A 356 -15.66 -15.45 17.10
CA GLY A 356 -14.74 -16.55 17.38
C GLY A 356 -14.86 -17.73 16.41
N ALA A 357 -15.39 -17.55 15.20
CA ALA A 357 -15.47 -18.60 14.19
C ALA A 357 -14.07 -19.13 13.82
N ASN A 358 -13.93 -20.44 13.72
CA ASN A 358 -12.70 -21.11 13.29
C ASN A 358 -12.82 -21.68 11.86
N VAL A 359 -14.00 -22.16 11.48
CA VAL A 359 -14.28 -22.77 10.18
C VAL A 359 -15.59 -22.25 9.63
N ALA A 360 -15.61 -21.83 8.36
CA ALA A 360 -16.82 -21.46 7.63
C ALA A 360 -17.11 -22.51 6.55
N ILE A 361 -18.28 -23.18 6.65
CA ILE A 361 -18.77 -24.16 5.66
C ILE A 361 -19.82 -23.47 4.81
N VAL A 362 -19.57 -23.33 3.50
CA VAL A 362 -20.39 -22.54 2.61
C VAL A 362 -20.68 -23.25 1.29
N GLY A 363 -21.82 -22.95 0.66
CA GLY A 363 -22.15 -23.42 -0.69
C GLY A 363 -21.37 -22.63 -1.75
N GLY A 364 -21.48 -21.29 -1.70
CA GLY A 364 -20.76 -20.36 -2.56
C GLY A 364 -20.46 -19.05 -1.84
N MET A 365 -19.31 -18.43 -2.21
CA MET A 365 -18.85 -17.19 -1.61
C MET A 365 -18.03 -16.38 -2.60
N GLY A 366 -18.20 -15.06 -2.62
CA GLY A 366 -17.38 -14.14 -3.41
C GLY A 366 -15.92 -14.15 -2.93
N GLU A 367 -15.00 -13.95 -3.86
CA GLU A 367 -13.54 -14.06 -3.62
C GLU A 367 -13.04 -13.11 -2.53
N THR A 368 -13.57 -11.89 -2.46
CA THR A 368 -13.23 -10.90 -1.44
C THR A 368 -13.57 -11.39 -0.02
N ALA A 369 -14.74 -12.02 0.16
CA ALA A 369 -15.15 -12.55 1.45
C ALA A 369 -14.28 -13.74 1.87
N GLN A 370 -13.89 -14.60 0.93
CA GLN A 370 -12.94 -15.70 1.19
C GLN A 370 -11.58 -15.19 1.68
N GLN A 371 -11.04 -14.16 1.02
CA GLN A 371 -9.75 -13.57 1.38
C GLN A 371 -9.78 -12.97 2.78
N LEU A 372 -10.87 -12.26 3.13
CA LEU A 372 -11.05 -11.66 4.45
C LEU A 372 -11.18 -12.73 5.55
N LEU A 373 -11.95 -13.80 5.32
CA LEU A 373 -12.08 -14.89 6.30
C LEU A 373 -10.75 -15.61 6.51
N ARG A 374 -10.03 -15.96 5.43
CA ARG A 374 -8.71 -16.60 5.52
C ARG A 374 -7.67 -15.68 6.15
N GLY A 375 -7.71 -14.38 5.84
CA GLY A 375 -6.86 -13.36 6.46
C GLY A 375 -7.06 -13.25 7.97
N ASN A 376 -8.29 -13.50 8.44
CA ASN A 376 -8.65 -13.56 9.87
C ASN A 376 -8.41 -14.94 10.50
N GLY A 377 -7.78 -15.87 9.79
CA GLY A 377 -7.47 -17.23 10.31
C GLY A 377 -8.65 -18.20 10.34
N ILE A 378 -9.75 -17.89 9.63
CA ILE A 378 -10.93 -18.75 9.51
C ILE A 378 -10.72 -19.67 8.31
N GLU A 379 -10.77 -20.98 8.53
CA GLU A 379 -10.76 -22.00 7.47
C GLU A 379 -12.05 -21.91 6.66
N VAL A 380 -11.98 -21.90 5.31
CA VAL A 380 -13.16 -21.80 4.44
C VAL A 380 -13.29 -23.05 3.61
N ILE A 381 -14.42 -23.76 3.76
CA ILE A 381 -14.80 -24.95 3.01
C ILE A 381 -15.92 -24.58 2.05
N MET A 382 -15.66 -24.72 0.76
CA MET A 382 -16.54 -24.27 -0.33
C MET A 382 -17.25 -25.45 -0.98
N GLY A 383 -18.40 -25.15 -1.63
CA GLY A 383 -19.13 -26.15 -2.39
C GLY A 383 -19.74 -27.25 -1.54
N ALA A 384 -20.04 -26.98 -0.28
CA ALA A 384 -20.72 -27.92 0.58
C ALA A 384 -22.17 -28.17 0.07
N PRO A 385 -22.69 -29.41 0.21
CA PRO A 385 -24.04 -29.74 -0.25
C PRO A 385 -25.12 -29.01 0.57
N MET A 386 -26.30 -28.76 -0.03
CA MET A 386 -27.45 -28.14 0.64
C MET A 386 -28.07 -29.11 1.66
N ASP A 387 -27.50 -29.14 2.85
CA ASP A 387 -27.89 -30.01 3.96
C ASP A 387 -28.09 -29.17 5.25
N SER A 388 -28.54 -29.82 6.34
CA SER A 388 -28.67 -29.15 7.63
C SER A 388 -27.31 -28.78 8.23
N PRO A 389 -27.20 -27.69 9.00
CA PRO A 389 -25.95 -27.28 9.63
C PRO A 389 -25.28 -28.38 10.46
N GLU A 390 -26.07 -29.12 11.22
CA GLU A 390 -25.58 -30.23 12.04
C GLU A 390 -25.04 -31.41 11.21
N SER A 391 -25.68 -31.72 10.08
CA SER A 391 -25.24 -32.75 9.16
C SER A 391 -23.88 -32.36 8.55
N LEU A 392 -23.74 -31.13 8.08
CA LEU A 392 -22.49 -30.60 7.51
C LEU A 392 -21.36 -30.57 8.55
N ALA A 393 -21.67 -30.18 9.77
CA ALA A 393 -20.68 -30.19 10.87
C ALA A 393 -20.23 -31.62 11.19
N ASN A 394 -21.14 -32.59 11.25
CA ASN A 394 -20.78 -34.00 11.46
C ASN A 394 -19.95 -34.58 10.31
N GLN A 395 -20.28 -34.23 9.06
CA GLN A 395 -19.48 -34.63 7.90
C GLN A 395 -18.06 -34.03 7.96
N TYR A 396 -17.93 -32.77 8.38
CA TYR A 396 -16.63 -32.11 8.60
C TYR A 396 -15.81 -32.84 9.68
N LEU A 397 -16.42 -33.09 10.84
CA LEU A 397 -15.77 -33.75 11.98
C LEU A 397 -15.31 -35.19 11.68
N THR A 398 -16.00 -35.87 10.74
CA THR A 398 -15.65 -37.22 10.30
C THR A 398 -14.78 -37.24 9.04
N ASN A 399 -14.31 -36.09 8.55
CA ASN A 399 -13.57 -35.94 7.28
C ASN A 399 -14.32 -36.48 6.04
N ASN A 400 -15.63 -36.50 6.07
CA ASN A 400 -16.49 -37.00 4.99
C ASN A 400 -17.22 -35.87 4.23
N LEU A 401 -16.92 -34.60 4.56
CA LEU A 401 -17.55 -33.46 3.89
C LEU A 401 -16.98 -33.34 2.46
N ILE A 402 -17.86 -33.49 1.47
CA ILE A 402 -17.51 -33.32 0.06
C ILE A 402 -17.48 -31.82 -0.24
N SER A 403 -16.33 -31.32 -0.61
CA SER A 403 -16.17 -29.96 -1.14
C SER A 403 -16.29 -29.99 -2.66
N GLY A 404 -17.16 -29.15 -3.22
CA GLY A 404 -17.38 -28.99 -4.66
C GLY A 404 -16.82 -27.69 -5.20
N GLU A 405 -17.15 -27.38 -6.46
CA GLU A 405 -16.84 -26.09 -7.09
C GLU A 405 -17.66 -24.97 -6.45
N ASN A 406 -17.12 -23.74 -6.48
CA ASN A 406 -17.82 -22.56 -5.97
C ASN A 406 -19.11 -22.31 -6.74
N SER A 407 -20.26 -22.38 -6.10
CA SER A 407 -21.57 -22.14 -6.74
C SER A 407 -21.88 -20.65 -7.00
N CYS A 408 -20.98 -19.73 -6.67
CA CYS A 408 -21.08 -18.30 -6.95
C CYS A 408 -20.06 -17.91 -8.02
N ASP A 409 -20.33 -18.23 -9.28
CA ASP A 409 -19.72 -17.59 -10.44
C ASP A 409 -20.63 -16.44 -10.91
N HIS A 410 -20.42 -15.25 -10.36
CA HIS A 410 -20.88 -13.98 -10.92
C HIS A 410 -19.89 -12.86 -10.59
#